data_c41f6dae6be3c13ec8328b1140d1825d
#
_entry.id   c41f6dae6be3c13ec8328b1140d1825d
#
_cell.length_a   1.000
_cell.length_b   1.000
_cell.length_c   1.000
_cell.angle_alpha   90.00
_cell.angle_beta   90.00
_cell.angle_gamma   90.00
#
_symmetry.space_group_name_H-M   'P 1'
#
loop_
_entity.id
_entity.type
_entity.pdbx_description
1 polymer ?
#
loop_
_entity_poly.entity_id
_entity_poly.type
_entity_poly.pdbx_seq_one_letter_code
_entity_poly.pdbx_strand_id
1 'polypeptide(L)'
;MVYSKKYQSPLGEIILNSDGENLTAVCFKDVKDYGRYITESEEKNLPIFEETIKWLDIYFQGKDPGFIPKYQRYDMTSFRQDIIDEMLKIPYGQVVTYNDISKAVAKKRGLKRMSAQAVGGAVGWNPICIIIPCHRVVGTNGSLTGYGGGITNKVKLLELEGVDMNKYYVPKGVIELRRTLNHYFSEICTS
;
A
#
# COMPACT_ATOMS: atom_id res chain seq x y z
N MET A 1 -1.83 9.03 21.95
CA MET A 1 -1.29 10.20 21.19
C MET A 1 -0.66 9.66 19.91
N VAL A 2 -0.87 10.31 18.77
CA VAL A 2 -0.28 9.88 17.50
C VAL A 2 0.87 10.82 17.16
N TYR A 3 1.99 10.25 16.76
CA TYR A 3 3.16 10.99 16.29
C TYR A 3 3.30 10.84 14.79
N SER A 4 3.91 11.83 14.13
CA SER A 4 4.13 11.80 12.68
C SER A 4 5.55 12.20 12.29
N LYS A 5 5.96 11.72 11.12
CA LYS A 5 7.20 12.10 10.42
C LYS A 5 6.96 12.10 8.93
N LYS A 6 7.52 13.09 8.24
CA LYS A 6 7.50 13.17 6.78
C LYS A 6 8.74 12.54 6.19
N TYR A 7 8.57 11.81 5.11
CA TYR A 7 9.66 11.24 4.33
C TYR A 7 9.51 11.63 2.86
N GLN A 8 10.55 12.22 2.29
CA GLN A 8 10.55 12.61 0.89
C GLN A 8 11.06 11.47 0.02
N SER A 9 10.16 10.79 -0.67
CA SER A 9 10.49 9.70 -1.59
C SER A 9 10.59 10.18 -3.05
N PRO A 10 11.22 9.37 -3.94
CA PRO A 10 11.19 9.63 -5.39
C PRO A 10 9.77 9.64 -6.00
N LEU A 11 8.79 9.10 -5.29
CA LEU A 11 7.39 9.00 -5.73
C LEU A 11 6.46 10.02 -5.07
N GLY A 12 7.01 10.98 -4.30
CA GLY A 12 6.27 11.98 -3.54
C GLY A 12 6.45 11.84 -2.03
N GLU A 13 5.84 12.77 -1.29
CA GLU A 13 5.90 12.79 0.17
C GLU A 13 5.12 11.61 0.77
N ILE A 14 5.77 10.89 1.68
CA ILE A 14 5.18 9.81 2.48
C ILE A 14 5.06 10.29 3.92
N ILE A 15 3.91 10.05 4.53
CA ILE A 15 3.68 10.31 5.94
C ILE A 15 3.78 8.99 6.71
N LEU A 16 4.58 9.02 7.77
CA LEU A 16 4.73 7.95 8.74
C LEU A 16 3.98 8.35 10.01
N ASN A 17 3.09 7.50 10.50
CA ASN A 17 2.43 7.69 11.79
C ASN A 17 2.79 6.57 12.75
N SER A 18 2.85 6.90 14.04
CA SER A 18 3.21 5.96 15.11
C SER A 18 2.43 6.25 16.40
N ASP A 19 2.21 5.22 17.20
CA ASP A 19 1.72 5.30 18.58
C ASP A 19 2.84 5.62 19.61
N GLY A 20 4.08 5.72 19.13
CA GLY A 20 5.31 5.90 19.92
C GLY A 20 6.27 4.70 19.83
N GLU A 21 5.75 3.51 19.60
CA GLU A 21 6.53 2.25 19.52
C GLU A 21 6.40 1.55 18.16
N ASN A 22 5.22 1.64 17.54
CA ASN A 22 4.88 0.92 16.31
C ASN A 22 4.40 1.89 15.24
N LEU A 23 4.59 1.54 13.97
CA LEU A 23 3.92 2.22 12.87
C LEU A 23 2.42 1.96 12.93
N THR A 24 1.64 3.01 12.79
CA THR A 24 0.17 2.95 12.66
C THR A 24 -0.28 3.29 11.25
N ALA A 25 0.49 4.09 10.51
CA ALA A 25 0.28 4.31 9.08
C ALA A 25 1.58 4.65 8.35
N VAL A 26 1.64 4.24 7.08
CA VAL A 26 2.63 4.66 6.07
C VAL A 26 1.85 4.91 4.79
N CYS A 27 1.71 6.16 4.37
CA CYS A 27 0.88 6.50 3.21
C CYS A 27 1.45 7.66 2.41
N PHE A 28 1.23 7.63 1.09
CA PHE A 28 1.53 8.78 0.24
C PHE A 28 0.55 9.92 0.55
N LYS A 29 1.06 11.15 0.61
CA LYS A 29 0.26 12.34 0.95
C LYS A 29 -0.78 12.68 -0.12
N ASP A 30 -0.40 12.58 -1.39
CA ASP A 30 -1.22 13.05 -2.51
C ASP A 30 -2.16 11.95 -3.06
N VAL A 31 -2.71 11.11 -2.18
CA VAL A 31 -3.63 10.05 -2.58
C VAL A 31 -5.00 10.21 -1.92
N LYS A 32 -6.05 9.74 -2.62
CA LYS A 32 -7.45 9.86 -2.18
C LYS A 32 -7.71 9.29 -0.78
N ASP A 33 -7.02 8.22 -0.41
CA ASP A 33 -7.19 7.54 0.88
C ASP A 33 -6.32 8.13 2.02
N TYR A 34 -5.56 9.22 1.73
CA TYR A 34 -4.69 9.88 2.70
C TYR A 34 -5.44 10.25 4.00
N GLY A 35 -6.59 10.90 3.92
CA GLY A 35 -7.38 11.32 5.08
C GLY A 35 -7.93 10.18 5.93
N ARG A 36 -7.93 8.94 5.43
CA ARG A 36 -8.41 7.77 6.19
C ARG A 36 -7.49 7.38 7.35
N TYR A 37 -6.19 7.64 7.22
CA TYR A 37 -5.17 7.17 8.14
C TYR A 37 -4.49 8.29 8.93
N ILE A 38 -4.87 9.57 8.64
CA ILE A 38 -4.27 10.71 9.28
C ILE A 38 -5.24 11.27 10.31
N THR A 39 -4.77 11.25 11.54
CA THR A 39 -5.36 11.92 12.69
C THR A 39 -4.48 13.11 13.07
N GLU A 40 -4.98 13.99 13.93
CA GLU A 40 -4.12 14.98 14.59
C GLU A 40 -2.91 14.29 15.20
N SER A 41 -1.72 14.73 14.83
CA SER A 41 -0.46 14.11 15.22
C SER A 41 0.58 15.17 15.55
N GLU A 42 1.45 14.85 16.52
CA GLU A 42 2.61 15.65 16.88
C GLU A 42 3.81 15.22 16.00
N GLU A 43 4.47 16.16 15.36
CA GLU A 43 5.71 15.87 14.64
C GLU A 43 6.83 15.60 15.64
N LYS A 44 7.44 14.40 15.58
CA LYS A 44 8.45 13.97 16.54
C LYS A 44 9.46 13.02 15.89
N ASN A 45 10.68 13.04 16.38
CA ASN A 45 11.67 12.03 16.03
C ASN A 45 11.52 10.84 16.99
N LEU A 46 11.27 9.65 16.43
CA LEU A 46 11.13 8.40 17.17
C LEU A 46 12.04 7.33 16.56
N PRO A 47 12.56 6.38 17.35
CA PRO A 47 13.39 5.28 16.83
C PRO A 47 12.69 4.48 15.73
N ILE A 48 11.38 4.26 15.84
CA ILE A 48 10.59 3.56 14.82
C ILE A 48 10.57 4.31 13.48
N PHE A 49 10.59 5.64 13.48
CA PHE A 49 10.68 6.42 12.26
C PHE A 49 12.07 6.35 11.62
N GLU A 50 13.14 6.33 12.43
CA GLU A 50 14.51 6.15 11.94
C GLU A 50 14.69 4.77 11.29
N GLU A 51 14.17 3.71 11.94
CA GLU A 51 14.16 2.36 11.37
C GLU A 51 13.37 2.31 10.05
N THR A 52 12.21 2.96 10.02
CA THR A 52 11.34 3.01 8.82
C THR A 52 11.99 3.80 7.69
N ILE A 53 12.62 4.93 7.97
CA ILE A 53 13.35 5.74 6.99
C ILE A 53 14.50 4.91 6.39
N LYS A 54 15.28 4.23 7.23
CA LYS A 54 16.34 3.32 6.76
C LYS A 54 15.77 2.23 5.85
N TRP A 55 14.62 1.65 6.20
CA TRP A 55 13.93 0.68 5.36
C TRP A 55 13.56 1.29 4.00
N LEU A 56 12.94 2.47 3.99
CA LEU A 56 12.53 3.17 2.78
C LEU A 56 13.73 3.58 1.91
N ASP A 57 14.83 4.03 2.51
CA ASP A 57 16.05 4.39 1.79
C ASP A 57 16.65 3.18 1.05
N ILE A 58 16.67 2.01 1.68
CA ILE A 58 17.13 0.77 1.04
C ILE A 58 16.16 0.37 -0.07
N TYR A 59 14.85 0.43 0.18
CA TYR A 59 13.81 0.06 -0.77
C TYR A 59 13.86 0.93 -2.03
N PHE A 60 13.94 2.26 -1.88
CA PHE A 60 14.00 3.19 -3.01
C PHE A 60 15.35 3.19 -3.77
N GLN A 61 16.35 2.48 -3.26
CA GLN A 61 17.55 2.12 -4.04
C GLN A 61 17.33 0.87 -4.91
N GLY A 62 16.12 0.29 -4.97
CA GLY A 62 15.82 -0.92 -5.73
C GLY A 62 16.31 -2.20 -5.07
N LYS A 63 16.42 -2.23 -3.74
CA LYS A 63 16.88 -3.39 -2.96
C LYS A 63 15.81 -3.86 -2.00
N ASP A 64 15.77 -5.17 -1.75
CA ASP A 64 14.97 -5.74 -0.66
C ASP A 64 15.62 -5.36 0.68
N PRO A 65 14.91 -4.64 1.58
CA PRO A 65 15.48 -4.28 2.88
C PRO A 65 15.76 -5.47 3.81
N GLY A 66 15.09 -6.60 3.62
CA GLY A 66 15.33 -7.84 4.38
C GLY A 66 14.83 -7.83 5.82
N PHE A 67 14.14 -6.79 6.26
CA PHE A 67 13.47 -6.70 7.56
C PHE A 67 12.14 -5.95 7.44
N ILE A 68 11.31 -6.00 8.48
CA ILE A 68 10.01 -5.29 8.51
C ILE A 68 9.96 -4.47 9.80
N PRO A 69 9.84 -3.12 9.73
CA PRO A 69 9.64 -2.27 10.88
C PRO A 69 8.38 -2.69 11.66
N LYS A 70 8.43 -2.54 12.98
CA LYS A 70 7.27 -2.88 13.82
C LYS A 70 6.06 -2.05 13.44
N TYR A 71 4.90 -2.68 13.27
CA TYR A 71 3.65 -2.00 12.98
C TYR A 71 2.51 -2.56 13.82
N GLN A 72 1.51 -1.70 14.03
CA GLN A 72 0.36 -1.99 14.85
C GLN A 72 -0.73 -2.73 14.03
N ARG A 73 -1.33 -3.73 14.65
CA ARG A 73 -2.46 -4.50 14.11
C ARG A 73 -3.78 -4.28 14.87
N TYR A 74 -3.88 -3.23 15.69
CA TYR A 74 -5.11 -2.95 16.44
C TYR A 74 -6.26 -2.66 15.47
N ASP A 75 -7.47 -2.99 15.87
CA ASP A 75 -8.71 -2.79 15.12
C ASP A 75 -8.80 -3.50 13.77
N MET A 76 -7.91 -4.45 13.51
CA MET A 76 -8.00 -5.31 12.34
C MET A 76 -8.89 -6.52 12.62
N THR A 77 -9.86 -6.76 11.72
CA THR A 77 -10.59 -8.02 11.75
C THR A 77 -9.64 -9.21 11.47
N SER A 78 -9.95 -10.39 11.99
CA SER A 78 -9.16 -11.59 11.71
C SER A 78 -9.01 -11.87 10.21
N PHE A 79 -10.01 -11.48 9.42
CA PHE A 79 -9.96 -11.58 7.96
C PHE A 79 -8.87 -10.66 7.35
N ARG A 80 -8.79 -9.40 7.78
CA ARG A 80 -7.73 -8.48 7.32
C ARG A 80 -6.34 -8.93 7.75
N GLN A 81 -6.23 -9.49 8.96
CA GLN A 81 -4.96 -10.05 9.43
C GLN A 81 -4.49 -11.21 8.54
N ASP A 82 -5.39 -12.13 8.16
CA ASP A 82 -5.05 -13.22 7.24
C ASP A 82 -4.61 -12.71 5.86
N ILE A 83 -5.26 -11.66 5.33
CA ILE A 83 -4.87 -11.03 4.07
C ILE A 83 -3.47 -10.40 4.16
N ILE A 84 -3.18 -9.69 5.26
CA ILE A 84 -1.85 -9.10 5.50
C ILE A 84 -0.79 -10.19 5.59
N ASP A 85 -1.05 -11.27 6.32
CA ASP A 85 -0.14 -12.40 6.44
C ASP A 85 0.19 -13.03 5.06
N GLU A 86 -0.80 -13.12 4.16
CA GLU A 86 -0.56 -13.60 2.80
C GLU A 86 0.20 -12.57 1.94
N MET A 87 -0.09 -11.27 2.07
CA MET A 87 0.66 -10.22 1.36
C MET A 87 2.14 -10.19 1.76
N LEU A 88 2.45 -10.37 3.05
CA LEU A 88 3.83 -10.38 3.55
C LEU A 88 4.67 -11.56 3.05
N LYS A 89 4.03 -12.61 2.53
CA LYS A 89 4.72 -13.76 1.92
C LYS A 89 5.14 -13.49 0.47
N ILE A 90 4.67 -12.40 -0.15
CA ILE A 90 4.99 -12.08 -1.54
C ILE A 90 6.42 -11.54 -1.61
N PRO A 91 7.36 -12.23 -2.26
CA PRO A 91 8.74 -11.78 -2.31
C PRO A 91 8.90 -10.47 -3.09
N TYR A 92 9.98 -9.76 -2.84
CA TYR A 92 10.42 -8.60 -3.63
C TYR A 92 10.53 -8.99 -5.12
N GLY A 93 10.01 -8.13 -6.00
CA GLY A 93 10.03 -8.38 -7.45
C GLY A 93 9.03 -9.43 -7.95
N GLN A 94 8.14 -9.94 -7.09
CA GLN A 94 7.10 -10.89 -7.48
C GLN A 94 5.71 -10.31 -7.25
N VAL A 95 4.74 -10.85 -7.96
CA VAL A 95 3.34 -10.47 -7.84
C VAL A 95 2.46 -11.70 -7.71
N VAL A 96 1.32 -11.51 -7.03
CA VAL A 96 0.25 -12.52 -6.96
C VAL A 96 -1.08 -11.88 -7.33
N THR A 97 -2.06 -12.70 -7.71
CA THR A 97 -3.39 -12.19 -8.01
C THR A 97 -4.26 -12.11 -6.76
N TYR A 98 -5.29 -11.24 -6.78
CA TYR A 98 -6.34 -11.26 -5.75
C TYR A 98 -6.97 -12.66 -5.57
N ASN A 99 -7.04 -13.44 -6.67
CA ASN A 99 -7.57 -14.79 -6.64
C ASN A 99 -6.64 -15.76 -5.91
N ASP A 100 -5.32 -15.60 -6.04
CA ASP A 100 -4.35 -16.45 -5.33
C ASP A 100 -4.42 -16.20 -3.82
N ILE A 101 -4.48 -14.95 -3.39
CA ILE A 101 -4.71 -14.60 -1.98
C ILE A 101 -6.06 -15.16 -1.51
N SER A 102 -7.12 -15.03 -2.32
CA SER A 102 -8.45 -15.57 -2.01
C SER A 102 -8.41 -17.06 -1.73
N LYS A 103 -7.72 -17.84 -2.58
CA LYS A 103 -7.55 -19.28 -2.41
C LYS A 103 -6.76 -19.63 -1.15
N ALA A 104 -5.65 -18.91 -0.91
CA ALA A 104 -4.78 -19.13 0.26
C ALA A 104 -5.55 -18.91 1.57
N VAL A 105 -6.27 -17.78 1.68
CA VAL A 105 -7.06 -17.45 2.87
C VAL A 105 -8.27 -18.39 3.02
N ALA A 106 -8.96 -18.77 1.93
CA ALA A 106 -10.03 -19.75 1.99
C ALA A 106 -9.53 -21.09 2.56
N LYS A 107 -8.38 -21.56 2.07
CA LYS A 107 -7.73 -22.79 2.59
C LYS A 107 -7.38 -22.66 4.08
N LYS A 108 -6.76 -21.54 4.49
CA LYS A 108 -6.42 -21.27 5.90
C LYS A 108 -7.65 -21.32 6.82
N ARG A 109 -8.81 -20.86 6.31
CA ARG A 109 -10.08 -20.79 7.06
C ARG A 109 -10.99 -22.01 6.89
N GLY A 110 -10.55 -23.04 6.17
CA GLY A 110 -11.39 -24.24 5.91
C GLY A 110 -12.61 -23.95 5.02
N LEU A 111 -12.58 -22.89 4.21
CA LEU A 111 -13.66 -22.50 3.30
C LEU A 111 -13.44 -23.08 1.90
N LYS A 112 -14.51 -23.47 1.22
CA LYS A 112 -14.43 -23.97 -0.18
C LYS A 112 -13.96 -22.87 -1.15
N ARG A 113 -14.37 -21.62 -0.93
CA ARG A 113 -14.00 -20.46 -1.75
C ARG A 113 -14.20 -19.16 -0.96
N MET A 114 -13.55 -18.10 -1.42
CA MET A 114 -13.71 -16.75 -0.89
C MET A 114 -13.87 -15.76 -2.05
N SER A 115 -14.57 -14.65 -1.81
CA SER A 115 -14.77 -13.61 -2.82
C SER A 115 -13.47 -12.83 -3.06
N ALA A 116 -13.01 -12.76 -4.30
CA ALA A 116 -11.90 -11.90 -4.71
C ALA A 116 -12.19 -10.41 -4.45
N GLN A 117 -13.48 -10.01 -4.50
CA GLN A 117 -13.90 -8.64 -4.17
C GLN A 117 -13.69 -8.32 -2.69
N ALA A 118 -14.03 -9.26 -1.79
CA ALA A 118 -13.77 -9.09 -0.35
C ALA A 118 -12.27 -8.99 -0.05
N VAL A 119 -11.47 -9.82 -0.73
CA VAL A 119 -9.99 -9.73 -0.67
C VAL A 119 -9.51 -8.38 -1.18
N GLY A 120 -10.02 -7.90 -2.32
CA GLY A 120 -9.67 -6.59 -2.88
C GLY A 120 -9.94 -5.44 -1.91
N GLY A 121 -11.09 -5.46 -1.23
CA GLY A 121 -11.42 -4.50 -0.18
C GLY A 121 -10.44 -4.54 1.00
N ALA A 122 -10.04 -5.73 1.44
CA ALA A 122 -9.08 -5.90 2.54
C ALA A 122 -7.65 -5.48 2.15
N VAL A 123 -7.20 -5.82 0.92
CA VAL A 123 -5.91 -5.37 0.37
C VAL A 123 -5.87 -3.84 0.25
N GLY A 124 -6.95 -3.21 -0.24
CA GLY A 124 -7.06 -1.75 -0.36
C GLY A 124 -7.15 -1.02 0.98
N TRP A 125 -7.49 -1.71 2.06
CA TRP A 125 -7.53 -1.14 3.41
C TRP A 125 -6.14 -1.04 4.07
N ASN A 126 -5.08 -1.61 3.48
CA ASN A 126 -3.73 -1.63 4.07
C ASN A 126 -3.25 -0.24 4.50
N PRO A 127 -3.03 0.01 5.82
CA PRO A 127 -2.56 1.30 6.31
C PRO A 127 -1.04 1.49 6.20
N ILE A 128 -0.28 0.42 5.96
CA ILE A 128 1.20 0.41 5.95
C ILE A 128 1.68 0.18 4.51
N CYS A 129 1.45 1.18 3.66
CA CYS A 129 1.80 1.09 2.24
C CYS A 129 3.30 0.79 2.04
N ILE A 130 3.63 0.10 0.95
CA ILE A 130 4.97 -0.33 0.55
C ILE A 130 5.51 -1.46 1.44
N ILE A 131 5.63 -1.25 2.73
CA ILE A 131 6.15 -2.23 3.70
C ILE A 131 5.28 -3.49 3.72
N ILE A 132 3.95 -3.33 3.83
CA ILE A 132 3.00 -4.40 3.51
C ILE A 132 2.69 -4.28 2.02
N PRO A 133 3.13 -5.24 1.18
CA PRO A 133 3.27 -5.01 -0.26
C PRO A 133 1.96 -5.18 -1.03
N CYS A 134 0.92 -4.40 -0.70
CA CYS A 134 -0.35 -4.43 -1.43
C CYS A 134 -0.22 -4.02 -2.91
N HIS A 135 0.87 -3.30 -3.29
CA HIS A 135 1.18 -3.03 -4.69
C HIS A 135 1.58 -4.28 -5.49
N ARG A 136 2.05 -5.36 -4.85
CA ARG A 136 2.36 -6.65 -5.48
C ARG A 136 1.12 -7.53 -5.74
N VAL A 137 -0.08 -7.07 -5.33
CA VAL A 137 -1.33 -7.78 -5.60
C VAL A 137 -1.99 -7.20 -6.85
N VAL A 138 -2.19 -8.04 -7.87
CA VAL A 138 -2.70 -7.64 -9.19
C VAL A 138 -4.00 -8.34 -9.54
N GLY A 139 -4.73 -7.80 -10.52
CA GLY A 139 -5.92 -8.46 -11.06
C GLY A 139 -5.55 -9.68 -11.91
N THR A 140 -6.51 -10.57 -12.10
CA THR A 140 -6.39 -11.67 -13.07
C THR A 140 -6.08 -11.09 -14.46
N ASN A 141 -5.31 -11.77 -15.26
CA ASN A 141 -4.85 -11.30 -16.58
C ASN A 141 -3.93 -10.07 -16.57
N GLY A 142 -3.26 -9.76 -15.45
CA GLY A 142 -2.28 -8.68 -15.37
C GLY A 142 -2.87 -7.28 -15.24
N SER A 143 -4.15 -7.15 -14.90
CA SER A 143 -4.78 -5.85 -14.65
C SER A 143 -4.24 -5.19 -13.38
N LEU A 144 -3.74 -3.97 -13.50
CA LEU A 144 -3.28 -3.14 -12.38
C LEU A 144 -4.44 -2.26 -11.88
N THR A 145 -5.09 -2.71 -10.83
CA THR A 145 -6.21 -2.01 -10.18
C THR A 145 -6.02 -1.97 -8.67
N GLY A 146 -6.79 -1.13 -7.99
CA GLY A 146 -7.03 -1.24 -6.56
C GLY A 146 -5.82 -0.98 -5.65
N TYR A 147 -5.03 0.05 -5.89
CA TYR A 147 -3.96 0.45 -4.99
C TYR A 147 -4.28 1.77 -4.28
N GLY A 148 -4.35 1.77 -2.94
CA GLY A 148 -4.61 2.96 -2.11
C GLY A 148 -3.57 4.06 -2.29
N GLY A 149 -2.29 3.71 -2.50
CA GLY A 149 -1.20 4.62 -2.83
C GLY A 149 -1.22 5.20 -4.26
N GLY A 150 -2.27 4.91 -5.03
CA GLY A 150 -2.44 5.39 -6.41
C GLY A 150 -1.80 4.51 -7.48
N ILE A 151 -2.52 4.33 -8.59
CA ILE A 151 -2.12 3.39 -9.64
C ILE A 151 -0.77 3.74 -10.29
N THR A 152 -0.46 5.02 -10.44
CA THR A 152 0.84 5.48 -10.95
C THR A 152 1.98 5.04 -10.03
N ASN A 153 1.81 5.17 -8.72
CA ASN A 153 2.79 4.72 -7.75
C ASN A 153 2.91 3.19 -7.74
N LYS A 154 1.80 2.46 -7.91
CA LYS A 154 1.84 0.99 -8.05
C LYS A 154 2.71 0.56 -9.23
N VAL A 155 2.53 1.17 -10.39
CA VAL A 155 3.37 0.90 -11.58
C VAL A 155 4.84 1.16 -11.27
N LYS A 156 5.17 2.34 -10.74
CA LYS A 156 6.55 2.73 -10.44
C LYS A 156 7.22 1.86 -9.37
N LEU A 157 6.45 1.40 -8.36
CA LEU A 157 6.95 0.47 -7.35
C LEU A 157 7.26 -0.90 -7.95
N LEU A 158 6.40 -1.43 -8.83
CA LEU A 158 6.65 -2.70 -9.52
C LEU A 158 7.85 -2.60 -10.49
N GLU A 159 7.98 -1.49 -11.21
CA GLU A 159 9.16 -1.20 -12.04
C GLU A 159 10.45 -1.14 -11.21
N LEU A 160 10.42 -0.46 -10.07
CA LEU A 160 11.55 -0.37 -9.14
C LEU A 160 11.98 -1.76 -8.63
N GLU A 161 11.02 -2.64 -8.42
CA GLU A 161 11.24 -4.02 -7.99
C GLU A 161 11.69 -4.95 -9.14
N GLY A 162 11.82 -4.45 -10.37
CA GLY A 162 12.26 -5.21 -11.53
C GLY A 162 11.20 -6.14 -12.14
N VAL A 163 9.92 -5.90 -11.84
CA VAL A 163 8.82 -6.67 -12.43
C VAL A 163 8.71 -6.36 -13.92
N ASP A 164 8.61 -7.40 -14.77
CA ASP A 164 8.39 -7.25 -16.23
C ASP A 164 7.00 -6.66 -16.50
N MET A 165 6.95 -5.34 -16.71
CA MET A 165 5.70 -4.60 -16.88
C MET A 165 4.99 -4.88 -18.22
N ASN A 166 5.62 -5.56 -19.20
CA ASN A 166 4.96 -5.96 -20.43
C ASN A 166 3.81 -6.97 -20.21
N LYS A 167 3.80 -7.64 -19.06
CA LYS A 167 2.75 -8.59 -18.66
C LYS A 167 1.54 -7.92 -18.00
N TYR A 168 1.59 -6.61 -17.75
CA TYR A 168 0.60 -5.89 -16.97
C TYR A 168 0.07 -4.67 -17.71
N TYR A 169 -1.16 -4.27 -17.39
CA TYR A 169 -1.79 -3.09 -17.98
C TYR A 169 -2.67 -2.34 -16.98
N VAL A 170 -2.79 -1.04 -17.18
CA VAL A 170 -3.73 -0.21 -16.43
C VAL A 170 -5.03 -0.10 -17.25
N PRO A 171 -6.18 -0.53 -16.71
CA PRO A 171 -7.46 -0.42 -17.42
C PRO A 171 -7.80 1.03 -17.79
N LYS A 172 -8.29 1.28 -19.00
CA LYS A 172 -8.58 2.64 -19.53
C LYS A 172 -9.47 3.48 -18.61
N GLY A 173 -10.52 2.92 -18.02
CA GLY A 173 -11.42 3.60 -17.11
C GLY A 173 -10.77 4.11 -15.82
N VAL A 174 -9.65 3.54 -15.38
CA VAL A 174 -8.90 3.99 -14.20
C VAL A 174 -8.11 5.26 -14.50
N ILE A 175 -7.67 5.44 -15.74
CA ILE A 175 -6.91 6.63 -16.19
C ILE A 175 -7.86 7.81 -16.42
N GLU A 176 -9.03 7.57 -17.02
CA GLU A 176 -10.02 8.62 -17.30
C GLU A 176 -10.63 9.22 -16.03
N LEU A 177 -10.97 8.39 -15.03
CA LEU A 177 -11.44 8.86 -13.74
C LEU A 177 -10.47 9.82 -13.03
N ARG A 178 -9.16 9.64 -13.25
CA ARG A 178 -8.14 10.56 -12.69
C ARG A 178 -8.01 11.87 -13.44
N ARG A 179 -8.11 11.87 -14.77
CA ARG A 179 -8.07 13.11 -15.56
C ARG A 179 -9.27 14.00 -15.22
N THR A 180 -10.45 13.42 -15.08
CA THR A 180 -11.67 14.14 -14.71
C THR A 180 -11.59 14.69 -13.28
N LEU A 181 -11.08 13.92 -12.31
CA LEU A 181 -10.95 14.37 -10.92
C LEU A 181 -9.87 15.45 -10.76
N ASN A 182 -8.73 15.32 -11.42
CA ASN A 182 -7.67 16.35 -11.35
C ASN A 182 -8.11 17.67 -12.01
N HIS A 183 -8.92 17.61 -13.06
CA HIS A 183 -9.51 18.82 -13.69
C HIS A 183 -10.52 19.49 -12.75
N TYR A 184 -11.36 18.71 -12.07
CA TYR A 184 -12.35 19.23 -11.11
C TYR A 184 -11.71 19.89 -9.89
N PHE A 185 -10.59 19.35 -9.38
CA PHE A 185 -9.86 19.93 -8.23
C PHE A 185 -9.03 21.17 -8.62
N SER A 186 -8.53 21.26 -9.86
CA SER A 186 -7.84 22.48 -10.32
C SER A 186 -8.79 23.67 -10.49
N GLU A 187 -10.05 23.46 -10.82
CA GLU A 187 -11.04 24.54 -10.94
C GLU A 187 -11.55 25.07 -9.59
N ILE A 188 -11.57 24.22 -8.54
CA ILE A 188 -12.02 24.62 -7.19
C ILE A 188 -10.95 25.40 -6.44
N CYS A 189 -9.65 25.19 -6.74
CA CYS A 189 -8.55 25.90 -6.09
C CYS A 189 -8.20 27.25 -6.76
N THR A 190 -8.88 27.64 -7.83
CA THR A 190 -8.68 28.92 -8.56
C THR A 190 -9.85 29.89 -8.46
N SER A 191 -10.83 29.63 -7.59
CA SER A 191 -11.97 30.52 -7.33
C SER A 191 -11.95 31.11 -5.93
#